data_5589d0346f03f256e9a6a57edd0f2e0c
#
_entry.id   5589d0346f03f256e9a6a57edd0f2e0c
#
_cell.length_a   1.000
_cell.length_b   1.000
_cell.length_c   1.000
_cell.angle_alpha   90.00
_cell.angle_beta   90.00
_cell.angle_gamma   90.00
#
_symmetry.space_group_name_H-M   'P 1'
#
loop_
_entity.id
_entity.type
_entity.pdbx_description
1 polymer ?
#
loop_
_entity_poly.entity_id
_entity_poly.type
_entity_poly.pdbx_seq_one_letter_code
_entity_poly.pdbx_strand_id
1 'polypeptide(L)'
;MERLETAELERECRRLRVRFKPVEELTFADDFLFGALMYRREVCKGVIERLLGIRAGKITYPELQKVISPFYDSKGIRLDVLARDGKTLYNIEMQTVAHASLPLRMRYYQGLLDMDLLMKGQDYGDLCQGYVIFICRADPFDRRLPAYTFENVCLEDSSLKLGDKSQKIFYNVSAWESDCDGERRSLLRYIDSGDATSAFTRRLEELSKEVKGSNKFRRQYMMQNIYINDAIYHGREMGRAEGIATGMEQATRRNILGAYEKNIPVGVIASFVGKTEAEVQEIIRQGQTETPSR
;
A
#
# COMPACT_ATOMS: atom_id res chain seq x y z
N MET A 1 -5.48 -34.14 -10.83
CA MET A 1 -6.48 -33.16 -10.36
C MET A 1 -5.93 -31.73 -10.35
N GLU A 2 -4.84 -31.41 -9.64
CA GLU A 2 -4.29 -30.02 -9.57
C GLU A 2 -3.97 -29.35 -10.91
N ARG A 3 -3.49 -30.09 -11.93
CA ARG A 3 -3.20 -29.50 -13.27
C ARG A 3 -4.44 -29.12 -14.07
N LEU A 4 -5.56 -29.85 -13.87
CA LEU A 4 -6.84 -29.55 -14.54
C LEU A 4 -7.44 -28.26 -13.97
N GLU A 5 -7.39 -28.07 -12.65
CA GLU A 5 -7.88 -26.84 -11.99
C GLU A 5 -7.09 -25.58 -12.40
N THR A 6 -5.77 -25.69 -12.57
CA THR A 6 -4.94 -24.58 -13.05
C THR A 6 -5.30 -24.16 -14.48
N ALA A 7 -5.50 -25.13 -15.38
CA ALA A 7 -5.90 -24.88 -16.77
C ALA A 7 -7.33 -24.29 -16.88
N GLU A 8 -8.21 -24.61 -15.94
CA GLU A 8 -9.54 -24.01 -15.84
C GLU A 8 -9.46 -22.54 -15.40
N LEU A 9 -8.65 -22.22 -14.40
CA LEU A 9 -8.42 -20.83 -13.96
C LEU A 9 -7.77 -20.00 -15.07
N GLU A 10 -6.83 -20.54 -15.82
CA GLU A 10 -6.25 -19.86 -16.98
C GLU A 10 -7.28 -19.57 -18.08
N ARG A 11 -8.21 -20.51 -18.32
CA ARG A 11 -9.34 -20.29 -19.25
C ARG A 11 -10.26 -19.19 -18.75
N GLU A 12 -10.57 -19.20 -17.45
CA GLU A 12 -11.41 -18.19 -16.82
C GLU A 12 -10.77 -16.80 -16.88
N CYS A 13 -9.47 -16.68 -16.55
CA CYS A 13 -8.73 -15.44 -16.69
C CYS A 13 -8.77 -14.90 -18.14
N ARG A 14 -8.62 -15.76 -19.13
CA ARG A 14 -8.77 -15.37 -20.54
C ARG A 14 -10.20 -14.92 -20.88
N ARG A 15 -11.21 -15.64 -20.39
CA ARG A 15 -12.63 -15.30 -20.58
C ARG A 15 -12.96 -13.93 -20.00
N LEU A 16 -12.49 -13.66 -18.78
CA LEU A 16 -12.73 -12.41 -18.06
C LEU A 16 -11.78 -11.27 -18.51
N ARG A 17 -10.87 -11.52 -19.45
CA ARG A 17 -9.84 -10.58 -19.89
C ARG A 17 -9.02 -10.00 -18.74
N VAL A 18 -8.77 -10.81 -17.70
CA VAL A 18 -7.94 -10.44 -16.55
C VAL A 18 -6.53 -10.18 -17.04
N ARG A 19 -6.02 -8.97 -16.80
CA ARG A 19 -4.63 -8.60 -17.11
C ARG A 19 -3.79 -8.71 -15.83
N PHE A 20 -2.79 -9.55 -15.86
CA PHE A 20 -1.82 -9.68 -14.79
C PHE A 20 -0.46 -10.07 -15.39
N LYS A 21 0.61 -9.83 -14.61
CA LYS A 21 1.96 -10.17 -14.99
C LYS A 21 2.11 -11.71 -15.04
N PRO A 22 2.72 -12.30 -16.07
CA PRO A 22 2.99 -13.75 -16.08
C PRO A 22 3.81 -14.18 -14.85
N VAL A 23 3.53 -15.38 -14.33
CA VAL A 23 4.22 -15.88 -13.12
C VAL A 23 5.74 -15.94 -13.32
N GLU A 24 6.18 -16.27 -14.53
CA GLU A 24 7.58 -16.34 -14.92
C GLU A 24 8.30 -15.00 -14.80
N GLU A 25 7.60 -13.91 -15.06
CA GLU A 25 8.12 -12.54 -15.03
C GLU A 25 8.08 -11.90 -13.63
N LEU A 26 7.47 -12.57 -12.64
CA LEU A 26 7.46 -12.05 -11.27
C LEU A 26 8.88 -11.92 -10.73
N THR A 27 9.16 -10.81 -10.07
CA THR A 27 10.42 -10.51 -9.39
C THR A 27 10.22 -10.44 -7.89
N PHE A 28 11.28 -10.37 -7.12
CA PHE A 28 11.20 -10.19 -5.67
C PHE A 28 10.44 -8.92 -5.24
N ALA A 29 10.36 -7.91 -6.11
CA ALA A 29 9.62 -6.67 -5.87
C ALA A 29 8.10 -6.81 -6.09
N ASP A 30 7.61 -7.91 -6.67
CA ASP A 30 6.18 -8.13 -6.87
C ASP A 30 5.55 -8.67 -5.58
N ASP A 31 4.54 -7.99 -5.03
CA ASP A 31 3.91 -8.25 -3.72
C ASP A 31 3.63 -9.73 -3.44
N PHE A 32 3.10 -10.43 -4.44
CA PHE A 32 2.71 -11.83 -4.26
C PHE A 32 3.91 -12.76 -4.10
N LEU A 33 4.97 -12.55 -4.90
CA LEU A 33 6.20 -13.33 -4.78
C LEU A 33 7.00 -12.92 -3.54
N PHE A 34 7.06 -11.62 -3.24
CA PHE A 34 7.66 -11.07 -2.04
C PHE A 34 7.07 -11.73 -0.78
N GLY A 35 5.74 -11.69 -0.65
CA GLY A 35 5.06 -12.33 0.47
C GLY A 35 5.37 -13.83 0.57
N ALA A 36 5.28 -14.57 -0.54
CA ALA A 36 5.54 -16.00 -0.55
C ALA A 36 6.97 -16.38 -0.12
N LEU A 37 7.96 -15.56 -0.49
CA LEU A 37 9.35 -15.76 -0.09
C LEU A 37 9.58 -15.31 1.36
N MET A 38 9.07 -14.15 1.75
CA MET A 38 9.21 -13.61 3.11
C MET A 38 8.49 -14.46 4.18
N TYR A 39 7.51 -15.28 3.80
CA TYR A 39 6.91 -16.26 4.70
C TYR A 39 7.91 -17.31 5.20
N ARG A 40 8.99 -17.55 4.45
CA ARG A 40 10.06 -18.46 4.88
C ARG A 40 10.93 -17.73 5.90
N ARG A 41 11.00 -18.24 7.14
CA ARG A 41 11.72 -17.60 8.26
C ARG A 41 13.18 -17.28 7.93
N GLU A 42 13.85 -18.19 7.25
CA GLU A 42 15.24 -18.01 6.81
C GLU A 42 15.42 -16.84 5.83
N VAL A 43 14.45 -16.67 4.91
CA VAL A 43 14.44 -15.55 3.96
C VAL A 43 14.15 -14.26 4.69
N CYS A 44 13.08 -14.22 5.50
CA CYS A 44 12.70 -13.05 6.28
C CYS A 44 13.85 -12.58 7.18
N LYS A 45 14.46 -13.50 7.93
CA LYS A 45 15.64 -13.22 8.75
C LYS A 45 16.80 -12.68 7.91
N GLY A 46 17.13 -13.35 6.82
CA GLY A 46 18.24 -12.96 5.95
C GLY A 46 18.04 -11.57 5.32
N VAL A 47 16.81 -11.20 4.96
CA VAL A 47 16.47 -9.86 4.47
C VAL A 47 16.63 -8.82 5.58
N ILE A 48 16.09 -9.06 6.78
CA ILE A 48 16.21 -8.16 7.93
C ILE A 48 17.68 -7.91 8.28
N GLU A 49 18.47 -8.97 8.39
CA GLU A 49 19.89 -8.87 8.76
C GLU A 49 20.67 -8.01 7.76
N ARG A 50 20.40 -8.14 6.46
CA ARG A 50 21.08 -7.36 5.41
C ARG A 50 20.62 -5.92 5.34
N LEU A 51 19.33 -5.69 5.49
CA LEU A 51 18.81 -4.33 5.47
C LEU A 51 19.36 -3.53 6.66
N LEU A 52 19.33 -4.10 7.85
CA LEU A 52 19.70 -3.39 9.09
C LEU A 52 21.18 -3.50 9.47
N GLY A 53 21.95 -4.39 8.88
CA GLY A 53 23.33 -4.66 9.27
C GLY A 53 23.46 -5.27 10.67
N ILE A 54 22.43 -5.99 11.13
CA ILE A 54 22.37 -6.61 12.46
C ILE A 54 22.33 -8.14 12.37
N ARG A 55 22.50 -8.79 13.51
CA ARG A 55 22.15 -10.21 13.65
C ARG A 55 20.80 -10.32 14.34
N ALA A 56 19.77 -10.74 13.60
CA ALA A 56 18.46 -11.01 14.15
C ALA A 56 18.46 -12.36 14.88
N GLY A 57 17.72 -12.47 15.96
CA GLY A 57 17.53 -13.72 16.69
C GLY A 57 16.63 -14.70 15.93
N LYS A 58 15.85 -15.48 16.65
CA LYS A 58 14.91 -16.42 16.04
C LYS A 58 13.63 -15.70 15.65
N ILE A 59 13.45 -15.49 14.34
CA ILE A 59 12.19 -14.94 13.83
C ILE A 59 11.05 -15.89 14.17
N THR A 60 10.09 -15.43 14.94
CA THR A 60 8.79 -16.05 15.09
C THR A 60 7.97 -15.76 13.86
N TYR A 61 7.01 -16.58 13.50
CA TYR A 61 6.33 -16.57 12.22
C TYR A 61 6.12 -15.17 11.61
N PRO A 62 6.62 -14.92 10.39
CA PRO A 62 6.23 -13.74 9.66
C PRO A 62 4.73 -13.80 9.39
N GLU A 63 4.01 -12.80 9.82
CA GLU A 63 2.60 -12.62 9.45
C GLU A 63 2.57 -11.85 8.13
N LEU A 64 1.98 -12.46 7.10
CA LEU A 64 1.79 -11.82 5.81
C LEU A 64 0.42 -11.16 5.74
N GLN A 65 0.36 -9.99 5.13
CA GLN A 65 -0.87 -9.25 4.88
C GLN A 65 -1.75 -9.10 6.15
N LYS A 66 -1.08 -8.92 7.32
CA LYS A 66 -1.77 -8.68 8.57
C LYS A 66 -2.61 -7.41 8.46
N VAL A 67 -3.89 -7.53 8.76
CA VAL A 67 -4.80 -6.38 8.82
C VAL A 67 -4.89 -5.90 10.27
N ILE A 68 -4.63 -4.61 10.49
CA ILE A 68 -4.84 -3.94 11.76
C ILE A 68 -5.91 -2.87 11.55
N SER A 69 -7.04 -3.02 12.24
CA SER A 69 -8.15 -2.06 12.22
C SER A 69 -8.68 -1.92 13.64
N PRO A 70 -8.20 -0.94 14.41
CA PRO A 70 -8.53 -0.81 15.84
C PRO A 70 -9.99 -0.42 16.07
N PHE A 71 -10.64 0.28 15.11
CA PHE A 71 -12.04 0.70 15.20
C PHE A 71 -12.76 0.47 13.89
N TYR A 72 -14.07 0.23 13.95
CA TYR A 72 -14.89 -0.03 12.75
C TYR A 72 -14.81 1.08 11.70
N ASP A 73 -14.79 2.36 12.14
CA ASP A 73 -14.72 3.52 11.25
C ASP A 73 -13.29 4.06 11.04
N SER A 74 -12.27 3.37 11.56
CA SER A 74 -10.89 3.81 11.36
C SER A 74 -10.32 3.28 10.05
N LYS A 75 -9.38 4.05 9.48
CA LYS A 75 -8.59 3.57 8.35
C LYS A 75 -7.67 2.43 8.81
N GLY A 76 -8.08 1.19 8.59
CA GLY A 76 -7.23 0.03 8.79
C GLY A 76 -5.99 0.04 7.87
N ILE A 77 -4.97 -0.72 8.25
CA ILE A 77 -3.80 -0.98 7.41
C ILE A 77 -3.69 -2.47 7.13
N ARG A 78 -3.10 -2.79 5.99
CA ARG A 78 -2.66 -4.15 5.67
C ARG A 78 -1.15 -4.09 5.50
N LEU A 79 -0.44 -4.84 6.36
CA LEU A 79 1.01 -4.94 6.35
C LEU A 79 1.46 -6.03 5.39
N ASP A 80 2.49 -5.77 4.59
CA ASP A 80 3.03 -6.79 3.68
C ASP A 80 3.69 -7.91 4.48
N VAL A 81 4.60 -7.57 5.38
CA VAL A 81 5.29 -8.53 6.26
C VAL A 81 5.46 -7.94 7.66
N LEU A 82 4.92 -8.62 8.65
CA LEU A 82 5.17 -8.33 10.06
C LEU A 82 5.96 -9.49 10.66
N ALA A 83 7.16 -9.24 11.15
CA ALA A 83 8.02 -10.24 11.77
C ALA A 83 8.42 -9.82 13.18
N ARG A 84 8.66 -10.79 14.06
CA ARG A 84 9.09 -10.55 15.43
C ARG A 84 10.28 -11.41 15.79
N ASP A 85 11.23 -10.82 16.52
CA ASP A 85 12.39 -11.46 17.11
C ASP A 85 12.48 -11.08 18.58
N GLY A 86 12.03 -11.98 19.48
CA GLY A 86 11.96 -11.67 20.89
C GLY A 86 11.18 -10.39 21.20
N LYS A 87 11.92 -9.32 21.60
CA LYS A 87 11.37 -7.99 21.92
C LYS A 87 11.49 -6.99 20.76
N THR A 88 11.76 -7.43 19.54
CA THR A 88 11.90 -6.56 18.37
C THR A 88 10.82 -6.86 17.34
N LEU A 89 10.21 -5.83 16.80
CA LEU A 89 9.21 -5.89 15.76
C LEU A 89 9.74 -5.30 14.46
N TYR A 90 9.49 -5.98 13.35
CA TYR A 90 9.89 -5.55 12.02
C TYR A 90 8.64 -5.51 11.12
N ASN A 91 8.25 -4.34 10.69
CA ASN A 91 7.31 -4.19 9.59
C ASN A 91 8.08 -3.89 8.31
N ILE A 92 7.91 -4.69 7.27
CA ILE A 92 8.63 -4.57 6.00
C ILE A 92 7.62 -4.45 4.87
N GLU A 93 7.70 -3.34 4.14
CA GLU A 93 6.78 -2.97 3.07
C GLU A 93 7.54 -2.81 1.75
N MET A 94 7.03 -3.41 0.68
CA MET A 94 7.54 -3.20 -0.68
C MET A 94 6.76 -2.08 -1.37
N GLN A 95 7.45 -1.02 -1.80
CA GLN A 95 6.85 0.13 -2.45
C GLN A 95 7.33 0.24 -3.90
N THR A 96 6.48 -0.18 -4.84
CA THR A 96 6.80 -0.16 -6.27
C THR A 96 6.53 1.18 -6.93
N VAL A 97 5.70 2.03 -6.30
CA VAL A 97 5.32 3.36 -6.80
C VAL A 97 5.72 4.43 -5.79
N ALA A 98 6.33 5.52 -6.27
CA ALA A 98 6.62 6.69 -5.44
C ALA A 98 5.31 7.37 -5.02
N HIS A 99 5.20 7.71 -3.73
CA HIS A 99 4.04 8.39 -3.17
C HIS A 99 4.48 9.43 -2.14
N ALA A 100 4.10 10.68 -2.34
CA ALA A 100 4.49 11.79 -1.47
C ALA A 100 4.04 11.63 0.00
N SER A 101 3.02 10.81 0.26
CA SER A 101 2.50 10.54 1.61
C SER A 101 3.20 9.39 2.35
N LEU A 102 4.25 8.79 1.80
CA LEU A 102 4.95 7.67 2.44
C LEU A 102 5.42 7.99 3.88
N PRO A 103 5.98 9.17 4.19
CA PRO A 103 6.35 9.52 5.57
C PRO A 103 5.15 9.56 6.52
N LEU A 104 4.00 10.08 6.06
CA LEU A 104 2.77 10.12 6.85
C LEU A 104 2.19 8.71 7.05
N ARG A 105 2.23 7.88 6.02
CA ARG A 105 1.81 6.48 6.08
C ARG A 105 2.68 5.70 7.07
N MET A 106 3.98 5.89 7.04
CA MET A 106 4.93 5.25 7.97
C MET A 106 4.65 5.64 9.42
N ARG A 107 4.38 6.93 9.70
CA ARG A 107 3.97 7.40 11.03
C ARG A 107 2.68 6.71 11.50
N TYR A 108 1.70 6.61 10.59
CA TYR A 108 0.41 5.99 10.89
C TYR A 108 0.57 4.48 11.18
N TYR A 109 1.41 3.80 10.41
CA TYR A 109 1.71 2.38 10.63
C TYR A 109 2.36 2.14 11.99
N GLN A 110 3.32 2.97 12.39
CA GLN A 110 3.95 2.88 13.71
C GLN A 110 2.91 2.98 14.82
N GLY A 111 2.03 3.98 14.77
CA GLY A 111 0.99 4.15 15.80
C GLY A 111 0.03 2.97 15.91
N LEU A 112 -0.38 2.39 14.77
CA LEU A 112 -1.24 1.21 14.78
C LEU A 112 -0.54 -0.05 15.28
N LEU A 113 0.75 -0.21 14.98
CA LEU A 113 1.56 -1.31 15.51
C LEU A 113 1.72 -1.21 17.03
N ASP A 114 1.96 0.00 17.55
CA ASP A 114 2.06 0.23 18.99
C ASP A 114 0.74 -0.07 19.71
N MET A 115 -0.39 0.29 19.10
CA MET A 115 -1.73 -0.04 19.63
C MET A 115 -2.03 -1.54 19.57
N ASP A 116 -1.56 -2.28 18.57
CA ASP A 116 -1.73 -3.73 18.44
C ASP A 116 -0.87 -4.49 19.47
N LEU A 117 0.25 -3.88 19.88
CA LEU A 117 1.21 -4.50 20.78
C LEU A 117 0.87 -4.30 22.26
N LEU A 118 0.32 -3.14 22.63
CA LEU A 118 0.11 -2.74 24.02
C LEU A 118 -1.38 -2.86 24.38
N MET A 119 -1.70 -3.85 25.20
CA MET A 119 -3.07 -4.08 25.67
C MET A 119 -3.37 -3.24 26.90
N LYS A 120 -4.66 -3.02 27.18
CA LYS A 120 -5.11 -2.29 28.37
C LYS A 120 -4.52 -2.88 29.65
N GLY A 121 -3.86 -2.06 30.45
CA GLY A 121 -3.27 -2.43 31.73
C GLY A 121 -1.81 -2.88 31.66
N GLN A 122 -1.20 -2.90 30.47
CA GLN A 122 0.24 -3.11 30.31
C GLN A 122 0.99 -1.80 30.49
N ASP A 123 2.27 -1.88 30.88
CA ASP A 123 3.16 -0.72 31.06
C ASP A 123 3.71 -0.25 29.69
N TYR A 124 3.91 1.06 29.53
CA TYR A 124 4.55 1.61 28.32
C TYR A 124 5.99 1.09 28.13
N GLY A 125 6.67 0.69 29.21
CA GLY A 125 7.97 0.06 29.16
C GLY A 125 8.01 -1.28 28.42
N ASP A 126 6.82 -1.93 28.25
CA ASP A 126 6.65 -3.19 27.51
C ASP A 126 6.70 -2.99 25.98
N LEU A 127 6.60 -1.74 25.49
CA LEU A 127 6.80 -1.46 24.08
C LEU A 127 8.18 -1.92 23.62
N CYS A 128 8.18 -2.74 22.60
CA CYS A 128 9.41 -3.31 22.03
C CYS A 128 10.09 -2.36 21.06
N GLN A 129 11.34 -2.67 20.69
CA GLN A 129 12.01 -2.01 19.58
C GLN A 129 11.22 -2.25 18.30
N GLY A 130 10.83 -1.18 17.60
CA GLY A 130 10.06 -1.21 16.35
C GLY A 130 10.86 -0.68 15.17
N TYR A 131 10.87 -1.45 14.08
CA TYR A 131 11.40 -1.04 12.79
C TYR A 131 10.26 -0.99 11.77
N VAL A 132 9.98 0.18 11.24
CA VAL A 132 9.09 0.32 10.06
C VAL A 132 9.98 0.57 8.84
N ILE A 133 10.01 -0.40 7.94
CA ILE A 133 10.94 -0.46 6.81
C ILE A 133 10.15 -0.40 5.51
N PHE A 134 10.41 0.61 4.69
CA PHE A 134 9.88 0.72 3.34
C PHE A 134 11.00 0.48 2.32
N ILE A 135 10.86 -0.52 1.47
CA ILE A 135 11.77 -0.81 0.36
C ILE A 135 11.15 -0.16 -0.88
N CYS A 136 11.71 0.96 -1.32
CA CYS A 136 11.17 1.79 -2.38
C CYS A 136 11.94 1.58 -3.68
N ARG A 137 11.26 1.24 -4.78
CA ARG A 137 11.88 1.14 -6.10
C ARG A 137 12.33 2.49 -6.66
N ALA A 138 11.62 3.58 -6.30
CA ALA A 138 12.03 4.94 -6.63
C ALA A 138 12.47 5.67 -5.35
N ASP A 139 13.34 6.68 -5.51
CA ASP A 139 13.83 7.49 -4.38
C ASP A 139 12.68 8.30 -3.74
N PRO A 140 12.35 8.04 -2.47
CA PRO A 140 11.24 8.72 -1.80
C PRO A 140 11.53 10.18 -1.43
N PHE A 141 12.80 10.64 -1.49
CA PHE A 141 13.24 11.96 -1.04
C PHE A 141 14.09 12.73 -2.05
N ASP A 142 14.34 12.18 -3.24
CA ASP A 142 15.15 12.78 -4.30
C ASP A 142 16.57 13.18 -3.86
N ARG A 143 17.17 12.46 -2.91
CA ARG A 143 18.53 12.71 -2.38
C ARG A 143 19.57 11.71 -2.85
N ARG A 144 19.16 10.68 -3.61
CA ARG A 144 20.03 9.65 -4.18
C ARG A 144 20.82 8.84 -3.16
N LEU A 145 20.35 8.78 -1.89
CA LEU A 145 20.94 7.90 -0.89
C LEU A 145 20.31 6.50 -1.01
N PRO A 146 21.08 5.44 -0.74
CA PRO A 146 20.58 4.06 -0.77
C PRO A 146 19.69 3.73 0.44
N ALA A 147 19.85 4.47 1.53
CA ALA A 147 19.06 4.32 2.75
C ALA A 147 18.86 5.67 3.44
N TYR A 148 17.68 5.83 4.03
CA TYR A 148 17.30 6.97 4.87
C TYR A 148 16.77 6.42 6.18
N THR A 149 17.50 6.64 7.27
CA THR A 149 17.11 6.24 8.62
C THR A 149 16.70 7.45 9.42
N PHE A 150 15.51 7.40 10.02
CA PHE A 150 14.96 8.46 10.83
C PHE A 150 14.77 7.99 12.27
N GLU A 151 15.28 8.77 13.20
CA GLU A 151 15.09 8.65 14.64
C GLU A 151 14.64 10.01 15.21
N ASN A 152 13.99 10.01 16.35
CA ASN A 152 13.67 11.23 17.07
C ASN A 152 14.90 11.73 17.86
N VAL A 153 15.32 12.97 17.56
CA VAL A 153 16.42 13.64 18.24
C VAL A 153 15.98 14.98 18.82
N CYS A 154 16.64 15.45 19.86
CA CYS A 154 16.43 16.78 20.42
C CYS A 154 16.96 17.83 19.42
N LEU A 155 16.15 18.85 19.11
CA LEU A 155 16.57 19.90 18.17
C LEU A 155 17.63 20.83 18.79
N GLU A 156 17.61 20.99 20.11
CA GLU A 156 18.54 21.81 20.87
C GLU A 156 19.90 21.11 21.05
N ASP A 157 19.90 19.77 21.04
CA ASP A 157 21.10 18.95 21.12
C ASP A 157 20.92 17.70 20.22
N SER A 158 21.43 17.75 19.01
CA SER A 158 21.29 16.67 18.03
C SER A 158 22.00 15.35 18.40
N SER A 159 22.86 15.36 19.42
CA SER A 159 23.47 14.15 19.97
C SER A 159 22.55 13.38 20.92
N LEU A 160 21.51 14.05 21.46
CA LEU A 160 20.52 13.48 22.37
C LEU A 160 19.40 12.81 21.57
N LYS A 161 19.34 11.49 21.60
CA LYS A 161 18.23 10.70 21.02
C LYS A 161 17.10 10.61 22.03
N LEU A 162 15.84 10.66 21.55
CA LEU A 162 14.66 10.47 22.41
C LEU A 162 14.61 9.07 23.05
N GLY A 163 15.14 8.06 22.38
CA GLY A 163 15.21 6.70 22.91
C GLY A 163 13.85 5.98 22.95
N ASP A 164 12.90 6.39 22.12
CA ASP A 164 11.53 5.86 22.03
C ASP A 164 11.43 4.48 21.36
N LYS A 165 12.54 3.82 21.11
CA LYS A 165 12.65 2.49 20.50
C LYS A 165 11.96 2.40 19.11
N SER A 166 11.78 3.53 18.40
CA SER A 166 11.13 3.58 17.09
C SER A 166 12.11 4.03 16.01
N GLN A 167 12.30 3.18 14.99
CA GLN A 167 13.11 3.53 13.83
C GLN A 167 12.31 3.41 12.54
N LYS A 168 12.45 4.41 11.69
CA LYS A 168 11.78 4.51 10.40
C LYS A 168 12.82 4.51 9.30
N ILE A 169 12.77 3.53 8.39
CA ILE A 169 13.82 3.33 7.41
C ILE A 169 13.22 3.21 6.01
N PHE A 170 13.75 4.00 5.09
CA PHE A 170 13.45 3.86 3.68
C PHE A 170 14.70 3.40 2.94
N TYR A 171 14.60 2.31 2.20
CA TYR A 171 15.64 1.87 1.27
C TYR A 171 15.26 2.31 -0.13
N ASN A 172 16.20 2.98 -0.80
CA ASN A 172 16.07 3.41 -2.18
C ASN A 172 16.76 2.37 -3.07
N VAL A 173 15.97 1.50 -3.67
CA VAL A 173 16.47 0.42 -4.51
C VAL A 173 17.23 0.96 -5.72
N SER A 174 16.79 2.08 -6.31
CA SER A 174 17.45 2.67 -7.50
C SER A 174 18.86 3.22 -7.23
N ALA A 175 19.25 3.40 -5.98
CA ALA A 175 20.58 3.91 -5.58
C ALA A 175 21.51 2.82 -5.03
N TRP A 176 21.22 1.55 -5.31
CA TRP A 176 21.98 0.40 -4.77
C TRP A 176 23.49 0.48 -5.02
N GLU A 177 23.93 1.08 -6.14
CA GLU A 177 25.34 1.20 -6.51
C GLU A 177 26.16 2.01 -5.48
N SER A 178 25.53 3.02 -4.87
CA SER A 178 26.15 3.91 -3.90
C SER A 178 26.17 3.35 -2.47
N ASP A 179 25.59 2.19 -2.23
CA ASP A 179 25.59 1.57 -0.91
C ASP A 179 26.98 1.04 -0.53
N CYS A 180 27.48 1.47 0.61
CA CYS A 180 28.78 1.03 1.12
C CYS A 180 28.74 -0.36 1.76
N ASP A 181 27.56 -0.83 2.21
CA ASP A 181 27.38 -2.18 2.74
C ASP A 181 27.21 -3.17 1.58
N GLY A 182 28.16 -4.08 1.41
CA GLY A 182 28.21 -5.02 0.30
C GLY A 182 27.05 -6.02 0.28
N GLU A 183 26.59 -6.47 1.42
CA GLU A 183 25.46 -7.42 1.53
C GLU A 183 24.14 -6.73 1.24
N ARG A 184 23.94 -5.51 1.77
CA ARG A 184 22.76 -4.70 1.48
C ARG A 184 22.75 -4.26 0.01
N ARG A 185 23.88 -3.80 -0.52
CA ARG A 185 24.02 -3.47 -1.94
C ARG A 185 23.63 -4.63 -2.84
N SER A 186 24.08 -5.85 -2.53
CA SER A 186 23.73 -7.05 -3.29
C SER A 186 22.23 -7.36 -3.22
N LEU A 187 21.60 -7.17 -2.06
CA LEU A 187 20.16 -7.36 -1.89
C LEU A 187 19.35 -6.31 -2.67
N LEU A 188 19.70 -5.03 -2.56
CA LEU A 188 19.02 -3.95 -3.29
C LEU A 188 19.18 -4.12 -4.80
N ARG A 189 20.36 -4.50 -5.29
CA ARG A 189 20.59 -4.83 -6.70
C ARG A 189 19.69 -5.98 -7.16
N TYR A 190 19.57 -7.04 -6.37
CA TYR A 190 18.68 -8.16 -6.68
C TYR A 190 17.21 -7.74 -6.76
N ILE A 191 16.77 -6.84 -5.88
CA ILE A 191 15.40 -6.29 -5.90
C ILE A 191 15.17 -5.43 -7.16
N ASP A 192 16.17 -4.67 -7.60
CA ASP A 192 16.09 -3.77 -8.76
C ASP A 192 16.11 -4.53 -10.08
N SER A 193 17.16 -5.29 -10.32
CA SER A 193 17.48 -5.91 -11.62
C SER A 193 17.25 -7.42 -11.67
N GLY A 194 17.13 -8.09 -10.52
CA GLY A 194 17.13 -9.56 -10.43
C GLY A 194 18.53 -10.17 -10.42
N ASP A 195 19.60 -9.35 -10.40
CA ASP A 195 20.99 -9.84 -10.45
C ASP A 195 21.43 -10.41 -9.10
N ALA A 196 21.55 -11.71 -9.00
CA ALA A 196 21.97 -12.42 -7.80
C ALA A 196 23.51 -12.48 -7.68
N THR A 197 24.10 -11.57 -6.92
CA THR A 197 25.56 -11.40 -6.80
C THR A 197 26.17 -11.99 -5.52
N SER A 198 25.39 -12.15 -4.44
CA SER A 198 25.84 -12.77 -3.17
C SER A 198 25.32 -14.21 -3.03
N ALA A 199 25.85 -14.95 -2.05
CA ALA A 199 25.33 -16.28 -1.73
C ALA A 199 23.85 -16.24 -1.35
N PHE A 200 23.45 -15.21 -0.59
CA PHE A 200 22.06 -15.03 -0.17
C PHE A 200 21.13 -14.73 -1.36
N THR A 201 21.51 -13.80 -2.23
CA THR A 201 20.66 -13.44 -3.39
C THR A 201 20.56 -14.58 -4.40
N ARG A 202 21.63 -15.39 -4.58
CA ARG A 202 21.54 -16.65 -5.37
C ARG A 202 20.54 -17.62 -4.73
N ARG A 203 20.57 -17.74 -3.41
CA ARG A 203 19.58 -18.59 -2.71
C ARG A 203 18.16 -18.06 -2.87
N LEU A 204 17.95 -16.74 -2.83
CA LEU A 204 16.65 -16.12 -3.12
C LEU A 204 16.18 -16.43 -4.56
N GLU A 205 17.07 -16.38 -5.51
CA GLU A 205 16.75 -16.69 -6.91
C GLU A 205 16.34 -18.16 -7.08
N GLU A 206 17.05 -19.10 -6.45
CA GLU A 206 16.67 -20.53 -6.45
C GLU A 206 15.28 -20.73 -5.84
N LEU A 207 15.03 -20.14 -4.67
CA LEU A 207 13.75 -20.21 -3.98
C LEU A 207 12.62 -19.56 -4.80
N SER A 208 12.90 -18.46 -5.50
CA SER A 208 11.96 -17.81 -6.42
C SER A 208 11.56 -18.75 -7.55
N LYS A 209 12.53 -19.44 -8.17
CA LYS A 209 12.27 -20.44 -9.23
C LYS A 209 11.41 -21.60 -8.69
N GLU A 210 11.75 -22.10 -7.50
CA GLU A 210 10.99 -23.18 -6.84
C GLU A 210 9.53 -22.76 -6.58
N VAL A 211 9.32 -21.57 -5.99
CA VAL A 211 7.99 -21.03 -5.67
C VAL A 211 7.17 -20.83 -6.96
N LYS A 212 7.74 -20.19 -7.99
CA LYS A 212 7.07 -19.97 -9.29
C LYS A 212 6.74 -21.28 -10.01
N GLY A 213 7.51 -22.34 -9.80
CA GLY A 213 7.26 -23.69 -10.32
C GLY A 213 6.11 -24.41 -9.61
N SER A 214 5.70 -23.98 -8.43
CA SER A 214 4.64 -24.62 -7.63
C SER A 214 3.24 -24.37 -8.20
N ASN A 215 2.50 -25.44 -8.48
CA ASN A 215 1.10 -25.34 -8.92
C ASN A 215 0.21 -24.62 -7.89
N LYS A 216 0.48 -24.81 -6.59
CA LYS A 216 -0.25 -24.13 -5.51
C LYS A 216 -0.06 -22.61 -5.61
N PHE A 217 1.18 -22.15 -5.76
CA PHE A 217 1.50 -20.73 -5.92
C PHE A 217 0.82 -20.14 -7.16
N ARG A 218 0.94 -20.79 -8.31
CA ARG A 218 0.33 -20.36 -9.57
C ARG A 218 -1.18 -20.20 -9.44
N ARG A 219 -1.85 -21.18 -8.85
CA ARG A 219 -3.29 -21.14 -8.61
C ARG A 219 -3.68 -19.99 -7.68
N GLN A 220 -3.00 -19.82 -6.57
CA GLN A 220 -3.28 -18.73 -5.62
C GLN A 220 -3.07 -17.37 -6.27
N TYR A 221 -2.02 -17.19 -7.05
CA TYR A 221 -1.73 -15.97 -7.80
C TYR A 221 -2.84 -15.64 -8.81
N MET A 222 -3.29 -16.61 -9.59
CA MET A 222 -4.40 -16.42 -10.53
C MET A 222 -5.70 -16.06 -9.83
N MET A 223 -6.05 -16.77 -8.76
CA MET A 223 -7.25 -16.46 -7.97
C MET A 223 -7.21 -15.04 -7.41
N GLN A 224 -6.09 -14.62 -6.81
CA GLN A 224 -5.94 -13.25 -6.32
C GLN A 224 -6.14 -12.21 -7.44
N ASN A 225 -5.57 -12.45 -8.62
CA ASN A 225 -5.73 -11.53 -9.74
C ASN A 225 -7.18 -11.47 -10.25
N ILE A 226 -7.94 -12.57 -10.23
CA ILE A 226 -9.37 -12.57 -10.52
C ILE A 226 -10.09 -11.65 -9.53
N TYR A 227 -9.92 -11.84 -8.22
CA TYR A 227 -10.54 -11.00 -7.20
C TYR A 227 -10.18 -9.52 -7.33
N ILE A 228 -8.91 -9.21 -7.60
CA ILE A 228 -8.47 -7.82 -7.81
C ILE A 228 -9.15 -7.21 -9.04
N ASN A 229 -9.23 -7.94 -10.15
CA ASN A 229 -9.87 -7.44 -11.36
C ASN A 229 -11.38 -7.26 -11.18
N ASP A 230 -12.05 -8.16 -10.47
CA ASP A 230 -13.47 -8.02 -10.13
C ASP A 230 -13.70 -6.77 -9.26
N ALA A 231 -12.89 -6.55 -8.24
CA ALA A 231 -12.97 -5.37 -7.39
C ALA A 231 -12.74 -4.06 -8.19
N ILE A 232 -11.77 -4.06 -9.11
CA ILE A 232 -11.51 -2.93 -10.01
C ILE A 232 -12.70 -2.70 -10.95
N TYR A 233 -13.27 -3.75 -11.50
CA TYR A 233 -14.45 -3.65 -12.38
C TYR A 233 -15.62 -3.04 -11.63
N HIS A 234 -15.99 -3.57 -10.48
CA HIS A 234 -17.07 -3.03 -9.65
C HIS A 234 -16.81 -1.59 -9.21
N GLY A 235 -15.59 -1.26 -8.79
CA GLY A 235 -15.23 0.11 -8.42
C GLY A 235 -15.37 1.10 -9.59
N ARG A 236 -15.02 0.68 -10.81
CA ARG A 236 -15.20 1.50 -12.02
C ARG A 236 -16.67 1.71 -12.38
N GLU A 237 -17.49 0.66 -12.29
CA GLU A 237 -18.92 0.76 -12.56
C GLU A 237 -19.62 1.67 -11.54
N MET A 238 -19.31 1.54 -10.26
CA MET A 238 -19.83 2.43 -9.21
C MET A 238 -19.39 3.88 -9.45
N GLY A 239 -18.11 4.13 -9.65
CA GLY A 239 -17.60 5.48 -9.90
C GLY A 239 -18.16 6.10 -11.18
N ARG A 240 -18.43 5.28 -12.23
CA ARG A 240 -19.11 5.73 -13.44
C ARG A 240 -20.55 6.12 -13.16
N ALA A 241 -21.28 5.30 -12.39
CA ALA A 241 -22.68 5.58 -12.02
C ALA A 241 -22.79 6.86 -11.17
N GLU A 242 -21.93 7.00 -10.16
CA GLU A 242 -21.83 8.22 -9.33
C GLU A 242 -21.45 9.45 -10.17
N GLY A 243 -20.48 9.32 -11.07
CA GLY A 243 -20.06 10.43 -11.93
C GLY A 243 -21.17 10.89 -12.87
N ILE A 244 -21.96 9.96 -13.42
CA ILE A 244 -23.13 10.29 -14.26
C ILE A 244 -24.20 10.99 -13.40
N ALA A 245 -24.54 10.45 -12.22
CA ALA A 245 -25.53 11.04 -11.32
C ALA A 245 -25.15 12.47 -10.90
N THR A 246 -23.91 12.64 -10.44
CA THR A 246 -23.37 13.96 -10.05
C THR A 246 -23.33 14.93 -11.23
N GLY A 247 -22.92 14.46 -12.40
CA GLY A 247 -22.89 15.27 -13.62
C GLY A 247 -24.29 15.73 -14.05
N MET A 248 -25.30 14.86 -13.98
CA MET A 248 -26.68 15.19 -14.25
C MET A 248 -27.24 16.20 -13.24
N GLU A 249 -26.95 16.03 -11.96
CA GLU A 249 -27.36 16.95 -10.90
C GLU A 249 -26.75 18.34 -11.10
N GLN A 250 -25.44 18.42 -11.37
CA GLN A 250 -24.75 19.68 -11.64
C GLN A 250 -25.27 20.36 -12.93
N ALA A 251 -25.56 19.60 -13.95
CA ALA A 251 -26.15 20.13 -15.19
C ALA A 251 -27.57 20.68 -14.93
N THR A 252 -28.38 19.95 -14.20
CA THR A 252 -29.74 20.38 -13.80
C THR A 252 -29.67 21.66 -12.95
N ARG A 253 -28.76 21.71 -11.95
CA ARG A 253 -28.54 22.92 -11.13
C ARG A 253 -28.14 24.12 -11.98
N ARG A 254 -27.18 23.96 -12.91
CA ARG A 254 -26.77 25.03 -13.83
C ARG A 254 -27.92 25.52 -14.71
N ASN A 255 -28.72 24.59 -15.24
CA ASN A 255 -29.87 24.93 -16.07
C ASN A 255 -30.94 25.73 -15.30
N ILE A 256 -31.23 25.32 -14.06
CA ILE A 256 -32.15 26.02 -13.16
C ILE A 256 -31.68 27.46 -12.90
N LEU A 257 -30.43 27.62 -12.47
CA LEU A 257 -29.86 28.96 -12.16
C LEU A 257 -29.80 29.85 -13.41
N GLY A 258 -29.32 29.31 -14.54
CA GLY A 258 -29.29 30.07 -15.80
C GLY A 258 -30.67 30.42 -16.37
N ALA A 259 -31.68 29.61 -16.13
CA ALA A 259 -33.06 29.92 -16.51
C ALA A 259 -33.64 31.01 -15.59
N TYR A 260 -33.38 30.93 -14.28
CA TYR A 260 -33.81 31.94 -13.30
C TYR A 260 -33.17 33.33 -13.57
N GLU A 261 -31.88 33.38 -13.90
CA GLU A 261 -31.18 34.62 -14.29
C GLU A 261 -31.80 35.29 -15.53
N LYS A 262 -32.41 34.49 -16.42
CA LYS A 262 -33.16 34.98 -17.59
C LYS A 262 -34.61 35.31 -17.29
N ASN A 263 -35.01 35.39 -16.01
CA ASN A 263 -36.35 35.71 -15.54
C ASN A 263 -37.44 34.71 -16.00
N ILE A 264 -37.09 33.43 -16.24
CA ILE A 264 -38.07 32.39 -16.53
C ILE A 264 -38.82 32.06 -15.23
N PRO A 265 -40.19 32.00 -15.23
CA PRO A 265 -41.00 31.67 -14.05
C PRO A 265 -40.65 30.30 -13.48
N VAL A 266 -40.55 30.18 -12.12
CA VAL A 266 -40.14 28.96 -11.40
C VAL A 266 -40.98 27.77 -11.78
N GLY A 267 -42.32 27.91 -11.95
CA GLY A 267 -43.20 26.80 -12.38
C GLY A 267 -42.85 26.27 -13.77
N VAL A 268 -42.39 27.14 -14.70
CA VAL A 268 -41.93 26.74 -16.03
C VAL A 268 -40.61 25.98 -15.91
N ILE A 269 -39.67 26.50 -15.13
CA ILE A 269 -38.37 25.81 -14.87
C ILE A 269 -38.63 24.44 -14.28
N ALA A 270 -39.48 24.34 -13.25
CA ALA A 270 -39.82 23.09 -12.57
C ALA A 270 -40.35 22.01 -13.57
N SER A 271 -41.26 22.42 -14.45
CA SER A 271 -41.81 21.51 -15.46
C SER A 271 -40.75 21.03 -16.45
N PHE A 272 -39.78 21.86 -16.85
CA PHE A 272 -38.72 21.51 -17.79
C PHE A 272 -37.69 20.54 -17.19
N VAL A 273 -37.33 20.73 -15.91
CA VAL A 273 -36.31 19.91 -15.23
C VAL A 273 -36.90 18.69 -14.52
N GLY A 274 -38.21 18.50 -14.53
CA GLY A 274 -38.89 17.38 -13.89
C GLY A 274 -38.81 17.40 -12.35
N LYS A 275 -38.75 18.60 -11.76
CA LYS A 275 -38.69 18.82 -10.31
C LYS A 275 -39.91 19.61 -9.81
N THR A 276 -40.15 19.59 -8.52
CA THR A 276 -41.18 20.44 -7.91
C THR A 276 -40.71 21.89 -7.81
N GLU A 277 -41.65 22.85 -7.76
CA GLU A 277 -41.31 24.27 -7.59
C GLU A 277 -40.53 24.52 -6.30
N ALA A 278 -40.82 23.80 -5.22
CA ALA A 278 -40.11 23.88 -3.93
C ALA A 278 -38.65 23.46 -4.07
N GLU A 279 -38.34 22.38 -4.79
CA GLU A 279 -36.96 21.93 -5.04
C GLU A 279 -36.20 22.95 -5.92
N VAL A 280 -36.84 23.53 -6.91
CA VAL A 280 -36.24 24.57 -7.77
C VAL A 280 -35.93 25.82 -6.95
N GLN A 281 -36.85 26.26 -6.11
CA GLN A 281 -36.64 27.40 -5.21
C GLN A 281 -35.49 27.18 -4.24
N GLU A 282 -35.36 25.98 -3.68
CA GLU A 282 -34.25 25.63 -2.79
C GLU A 282 -32.90 25.67 -3.51
N ILE A 283 -32.81 25.16 -4.73
CA ILE A 283 -31.60 25.21 -5.55
C ILE A 283 -31.21 26.67 -5.86
N ILE A 284 -32.19 27.52 -6.19
CA ILE A 284 -31.97 28.95 -6.45
C ILE A 284 -31.43 29.64 -5.18
N ARG A 285 -32.04 29.39 -4.01
CA ARG A 285 -31.60 29.93 -2.73
C ARG A 285 -30.15 29.57 -2.41
N GLN A 286 -29.78 28.30 -2.60
CA GLN A 286 -28.41 27.80 -2.38
C GLN A 286 -27.42 28.45 -3.36
N GLY A 287 -27.81 28.63 -4.62
CA GLY A 287 -26.97 29.29 -5.62
C GLY A 287 -26.70 30.77 -5.32
N GLN A 288 -27.64 31.48 -4.71
CA GLN A 288 -27.49 32.88 -4.31
C GLN A 288 -26.56 33.05 -3.08
N THR A 289 -26.51 32.06 -2.17
CA THR A 289 -25.64 32.10 -0.99
C THR A 289 -24.18 31.76 -1.31
N GLU A 290 -23.92 31.04 -2.41
CA GLU A 290 -22.57 30.66 -2.86
C GLU A 290 -21.86 31.74 -3.69
N THR A 291 -22.59 32.78 -4.14
CA THR A 291 -21.99 33.92 -4.85
C THR A 291 -21.69 35.02 -3.83
N PRO A 292 -20.43 35.23 -3.39
CA PRO A 292 -20.12 36.37 -2.52
C PRO A 292 -20.44 37.65 -3.27
N SER A 293 -21.18 38.54 -2.64
CA SER A 293 -21.39 39.93 -3.12
C SER A 293 -20.05 40.53 -3.49
N ARG A 294 -19.94 40.91 -4.75
CA ARG A 294 -18.83 41.73 -5.25
C ARG A 294 -18.86 43.12 -4.66
#